data_906a047c390d6cfbeab3e537d012af8e
#
_entry.id   906a047c390d6cfbeab3e537d012af8e
#
_cell.length_a   1.000
_cell.length_b   1.000
_cell.length_c   1.000
_cell.angle_alpha   90.00
_cell.angle_beta   90.00
_cell.angle_gamma   90.00
#
_symmetry.space_group_name_H-M   'P 1'
#
loop_
_entity.id
_entity.type
_entity.pdbx_description
1 polymer ?
#
loop_
_entity_poly.entity_id
_entity_poly.type
_entity_poly.pdbx_seq_one_letter_code
_entity_poly.pdbx_strand_id
1 'polypeptide(L)'
;MALASDHIGNGTWGAGGLGTLACLRIIPSSVACALGVVAFVAARADPLPSMALPTTPPAPVQGSAPAYPVDPTVDFPADIEARRRHRLVLALQQDSAPPALSAAGSTSSAAAIEARKSYWIPAADILGFDLLLNAFNRSVIGDEYKSTAASIRRNLQSSWRVDNDPFVTNQLGHPYQGSMYHGFARSAGLNYWESLGYTFAGSAFWEIAGETTPPSLNDQITTSFGGSFLGESLFRMSNLVLQQSTMKPLWRELAAAAISPATGFNRLAYGDRFDAPYPSNDAPYYGRLSVGVSTLTNDDELGSAIDSIKRTEALADFSLDYGLPGDPDYRYRRPFDHFVFKATVSSANGFENLMTRGLLVGTDYDVGKNYRGVWGLYGSYDYIEPQTFRISSTALSLGTTAQWWLSQGIALQGSALAGAGYAAVGSINGTADNDHHYGVAPQALVALRLILGDRVSIDTTTRAYFVSDVGGVNQSASGKDNIYRTDAAVTYRIHTRHAVSLRYLYSRRDSSSAAFGDKTQSSGTLGIFYTYLGGSDFGAVDWRE
;
A
#
# COMPACT_ATOMS: atom_id res chain seq x y z
N MET A 1 -18.97 60.76 21.74
CA MET A 1 -17.89 61.74 21.72
C MET A 1 -16.76 60.99 21.04
N ALA A 2 -16.59 61.06 19.72
CA ALA A 2 -15.84 62.12 18.97
C ALA A 2 -14.34 61.98 19.25
N LEU A 3 -13.41 61.79 18.33
CA LEU A 3 -13.12 62.07 16.96
C LEU A 3 -11.77 61.32 16.68
N ALA A 4 -11.53 60.62 15.58
CA ALA A 4 -10.92 61.06 14.31
C ALA A 4 -9.43 61.48 14.48
N SER A 5 -8.44 61.10 13.67
CA SER A 5 -8.31 61.14 12.22
C SER A 5 -6.91 60.65 11.80
N ASP A 6 -6.82 60.05 10.63
CA ASP A 6 -5.89 60.20 9.54
C ASP A 6 -4.35 60.19 9.71
N HIS A 7 -3.68 59.30 8.97
CA HIS A 7 -2.75 59.78 7.92
C HIS A 7 -2.43 58.70 6.84
N ILE A 8 -2.66 59.14 5.62
CA ILE A 8 -2.39 58.53 4.33
C ILE A 8 -0.87 58.55 4.05
N GLY A 9 -0.37 57.52 3.46
CA GLY A 9 1.00 57.49 2.89
C GLY A 9 1.05 56.54 1.69
N ASN A 10 0.79 57.08 0.48
CA ASN A 10 1.02 56.46 -0.81
C ASN A 10 2.50 56.23 -1.07
N GLY A 11 2.84 55.05 -1.58
CA GLY A 11 4.15 54.75 -2.14
C GLY A 11 4.07 53.63 -3.18
N THR A 12 3.81 54.01 -4.43
CA THR A 12 3.96 53.18 -5.65
C THR A 12 5.44 53.03 -5.99
N TRP A 13 5.90 51.82 -6.24
CA TRP A 13 6.98 51.38 -7.16
C TRP A 13 6.81 49.87 -7.33
N GLY A 14 6.52 49.33 -8.49
CA GLY A 14 7.34 49.17 -9.64
C GLY A 14 7.38 47.68 -9.95
N ALA A 15 6.73 47.26 -11.04
CA ALA A 15 6.69 45.91 -11.56
C ALA A 15 8.09 45.34 -11.83
N GLY A 16 8.35 44.11 -11.40
CA GLY A 16 9.51 43.33 -11.77
C GLY A 16 9.22 41.87 -11.51
N GLY A 17 8.90 41.14 -12.58
CA GLY A 17 8.52 39.72 -12.50
C GLY A 17 9.69 38.82 -12.12
N LEU A 18 9.36 37.80 -11.37
CA LEU A 18 10.01 36.50 -11.21
C LEU A 18 8.94 35.67 -10.49
N GLY A 19 8.12 34.89 -11.22
CA GLY A 19 8.53 33.62 -11.68
C GLY A 19 8.25 32.59 -10.59
N THR A 20 6.99 32.21 -10.45
CA THR A 20 6.48 30.90 -9.99
C THR A 20 7.54 29.86 -9.58
N LEU A 21 8.04 29.98 -8.36
CA LEU A 21 8.56 28.88 -7.58
C LEU A 21 7.50 28.59 -6.50
N ALA A 22 6.34 28.11 -6.97
CA ALA A 22 5.30 27.65 -6.10
C ALA A 22 5.63 26.24 -5.61
N CYS A 23 5.79 26.12 -4.30
CA CYS A 23 5.45 24.94 -3.50
C CYS A 23 5.93 23.58 -4.03
N LEU A 24 7.25 23.34 -4.06
CA LEU A 24 7.72 22.04 -3.58
C LEU A 24 7.50 22.05 -2.06
N ARG A 25 6.27 21.73 -1.63
CA ARG A 25 6.02 21.37 -0.24
C ARG A 25 6.89 20.16 0.03
N ILE A 26 7.74 20.28 1.00
CA ILE A 26 8.71 19.29 1.47
C ILE A 26 7.92 18.05 1.85
N ILE A 27 7.88 17.06 0.93
CA ILE A 27 7.56 15.68 1.27
C ILE A 27 8.64 15.28 2.28
N PRO A 28 8.30 14.80 3.48
CA PRO A 28 9.32 14.34 4.41
C PRO A 28 10.28 13.41 3.68
N SER A 29 11.58 13.64 3.83
CA SER A 29 12.64 12.93 3.07
C SER A 29 12.53 11.40 3.18
N SER A 30 11.90 10.91 4.24
CA SER A 30 11.53 9.52 4.47
C SER A 30 10.51 8.97 3.48
N VAL A 31 9.60 9.80 2.95
CA VAL A 31 8.59 9.43 1.95
C VAL A 31 9.20 9.42 0.54
N ALA A 32 10.19 10.27 0.26
CA ALA A 32 10.90 10.27 -1.00
C ALA A 32 11.72 8.99 -1.23
N CYS A 33 12.21 8.33 -0.18
CA CYS A 33 12.88 7.03 -0.28
C CYS A 33 11.94 5.90 -0.73
N ALA A 34 10.67 5.92 -0.30
CA ALA A 34 9.70 4.89 -0.71
C ALA A 34 9.35 4.96 -2.22
N LEU A 35 9.44 6.14 -2.84
CA LEU A 35 9.22 6.36 -4.27
C LEU A 35 10.30 5.73 -5.17
N GLY A 36 11.54 5.62 -4.70
CA GLY A 36 12.63 4.97 -5.43
C GLY A 36 12.39 3.48 -5.73
N VAL A 37 11.53 2.82 -4.93
CA VAL A 37 11.26 1.38 -5.00
C VAL A 37 10.31 1.03 -6.14
N VAL A 38 9.32 1.87 -6.41
CA VAL A 38 8.37 1.64 -7.51
C VAL A 38 9.10 1.67 -8.86
N ALA A 39 10.12 2.51 -9.00
CA ALA A 39 10.95 2.60 -10.20
C ALA A 39 11.92 1.41 -10.36
N PHE A 40 12.34 0.76 -9.26
CA PHE A 40 13.40 -0.24 -9.30
C PHE A 40 12.91 -1.66 -9.64
N VAL A 41 11.66 -2.00 -9.30
CA VAL A 41 11.05 -3.28 -9.73
C VAL A 41 10.82 -3.28 -11.25
N ALA A 42 10.67 -2.10 -11.86
CA ALA A 42 10.55 -1.91 -13.32
C ALA A 42 11.89 -2.00 -14.08
N ALA A 43 13.02 -1.79 -13.41
CA ALA A 43 14.35 -1.68 -14.06
C ALA A 43 14.94 -3.01 -14.57
N ARG A 44 14.19 -4.10 -14.54
CA ARG A 44 14.56 -5.39 -15.15
C ARG A 44 13.79 -5.68 -16.44
N ALA A 45 13.43 -4.65 -17.19
CA ALA A 45 13.00 -4.82 -18.58
C ALA A 45 14.24 -5.13 -19.42
N ASP A 46 14.23 -6.29 -20.09
CA ASP A 46 15.14 -6.53 -21.20
C ASP A 46 15.02 -5.37 -22.19
N PRO A 47 16.12 -4.91 -22.83
CA PRO A 47 16.04 -3.81 -23.77
C PRO A 47 15.01 -4.16 -24.86
N LEU A 48 14.06 -3.24 -25.08
CA LEU A 48 13.08 -3.35 -26.14
C LEU A 48 13.82 -3.61 -27.46
N PRO A 49 13.43 -4.63 -28.23
CA PRO A 49 13.97 -4.81 -29.57
C PRO A 49 13.63 -3.56 -30.38
N SER A 50 14.65 -2.96 -31.00
CA SER A 50 14.53 -1.80 -31.87
C SER A 50 13.52 -2.13 -32.99
N MET A 51 12.33 -1.55 -32.92
CA MET A 51 11.35 -1.60 -34.01
C MET A 51 11.80 -0.63 -35.11
N ALA A 52 12.56 -1.17 -36.08
CA ALA A 52 12.73 -0.51 -37.35
C ALA A 52 11.39 -0.58 -38.11
N LEU A 53 10.80 0.57 -38.39
CA LEU A 53 9.61 0.69 -39.24
C LEU A 53 9.96 0.22 -40.68
N PRO A 54 9.22 -0.71 -41.27
CA PRO A 54 9.42 -1.08 -42.68
C PRO A 54 8.88 0.02 -43.60
N THR A 55 9.74 0.53 -44.47
CA THR A 55 9.44 1.58 -45.46
C THR A 55 9.07 1.01 -46.83
N THR A 56 8.16 0.04 -46.91
CA THR A 56 7.60 -0.36 -48.21
C THR A 56 6.13 -0.71 -48.08
N PRO A 57 5.26 -0.20 -49.00
CA PRO A 57 3.85 -0.53 -49.04
C PRO A 57 3.61 -1.96 -49.55
N PRO A 58 2.61 -2.68 -49.02
CA PRO A 58 2.31 -4.03 -49.45
C PRO A 58 1.53 -4.04 -50.79
N ALA A 59 1.90 -4.98 -51.68
CA ALA A 59 1.19 -5.30 -52.89
C ALA A 59 -0.14 -6.04 -52.60
N PRO A 60 -1.17 -5.96 -53.45
CA PRO A 60 -2.46 -6.58 -53.21
C PRO A 60 -2.41 -8.10 -53.39
N VAL A 61 -2.87 -8.83 -52.38
CA VAL A 61 -3.02 -10.30 -52.44
C VAL A 61 -4.48 -10.63 -52.81
N GLN A 62 -4.64 -11.22 -53.98
CA GLN A 62 -5.81 -12.02 -54.34
C GLN A 62 -5.62 -13.45 -53.85
N GLY A 63 -6.67 -14.08 -53.30
CA GLY A 63 -6.70 -15.52 -53.15
C GLY A 63 -7.48 -16.07 -51.97
N SER A 64 -8.66 -16.59 -52.27
CA SER A 64 -9.44 -17.69 -51.66
C SER A 64 -9.01 -18.27 -50.29
N ALA A 65 -9.95 -18.27 -49.35
CA ALA A 65 -9.86 -18.94 -48.07
C ALA A 65 -9.94 -20.49 -48.23
N PRO A 66 -9.05 -21.26 -47.57
CA PRO A 66 -9.28 -22.66 -47.31
C PRO A 66 -9.87 -22.89 -45.95
N ALA A 67 -10.86 -23.78 -45.86
CA ALA A 67 -11.40 -24.33 -44.64
C ALA A 67 -10.33 -25.10 -43.86
N TYR A 68 -10.12 -24.77 -42.58
CA TYR A 68 -9.24 -25.53 -41.68
C TYR A 68 -10.04 -26.59 -40.93
N PRO A 69 -9.53 -27.85 -40.85
CA PRO A 69 -10.09 -28.84 -39.92
C PRO A 69 -9.70 -28.47 -38.48
N VAL A 70 -10.64 -28.63 -37.57
CA VAL A 70 -10.42 -28.46 -36.12
C VAL A 70 -9.59 -29.65 -35.64
N ASP A 71 -8.35 -29.42 -35.25
CA ASP A 71 -7.50 -30.37 -34.57
C ASP A 71 -7.74 -30.28 -33.05
N PRO A 72 -8.06 -31.35 -32.32
CA PRO A 72 -8.38 -31.33 -30.90
C PRO A 72 -7.15 -31.36 -29.97
N THR A 73 -5.94 -31.14 -30.47
CA THR A 73 -4.75 -31.09 -29.62
C THR A 73 -4.31 -29.62 -29.41
N VAL A 74 -4.82 -29.02 -28.34
CA VAL A 74 -4.29 -27.73 -27.85
C VAL A 74 -2.97 -28.00 -27.14
N ASP A 75 -1.87 -27.67 -27.79
CA ASP A 75 -0.54 -27.66 -27.16
C ASP A 75 -0.51 -26.63 -26.02
N PHE A 76 -0.36 -27.11 -24.80
CA PHE A 76 -0.11 -26.24 -23.64
C PHE A 76 1.27 -25.60 -23.77
N PRO A 77 1.43 -24.33 -23.36
CA PRO A 77 2.72 -23.67 -23.38
C PRO A 77 3.77 -24.51 -22.62
N ALA A 78 4.90 -24.77 -23.23
CA ALA A 78 5.99 -25.60 -22.69
C ALA A 78 6.49 -25.20 -21.29
N ASP A 79 6.17 -23.98 -20.87
CA ASP A 79 6.50 -23.41 -19.55
C ASP A 79 5.65 -24.01 -18.40
N ILE A 80 4.37 -24.32 -18.64
CA ILE A 80 3.50 -24.98 -17.63
C ILE A 80 3.93 -26.42 -17.42
N GLU A 81 4.27 -27.09 -18.51
CA GLU A 81 4.75 -28.47 -18.45
C GLU A 81 6.15 -28.60 -17.85
N ALA A 82 7.03 -27.62 -18.08
CA ALA A 82 8.33 -27.54 -17.44
C ALA A 82 8.21 -27.33 -15.92
N ARG A 83 7.30 -26.49 -15.46
CA ARG A 83 7.03 -26.30 -14.02
C ARG A 83 6.37 -27.52 -13.40
N ARG A 84 5.46 -28.18 -14.11
CA ARG A 84 4.84 -29.44 -13.67
C ARG A 84 5.89 -30.54 -13.53
N ARG A 85 6.78 -30.70 -14.51
CA ARG A 85 7.90 -31.66 -14.45
C ARG A 85 8.87 -31.34 -13.32
N HIS A 86 9.19 -30.07 -13.12
CA HIS A 86 10.07 -29.65 -12.03
C HIS A 86 9.46 -29.93 -10.65
N ARG A 87 8.16 -29.66 -10.43
CA ARG A 87 7.45 -30.02 -9.21
C ARG A 87 7.32 -31.54 -9.02
N LEU A 88 7.06 -32.28 -10.10
CA LEU A 88 6.99 -33.74 -10.05
C LEU A 88 8.34 -34.37 -9.71
N VAL A 89 9.42 -33.84 -10.25
CA VAL A 89 10.80 -34.28 -9.92
C VAL A 89 11.14 -33.97 -8.47
N LEU A 90 10.75 -32.79 -7.98
CA LEU A 90 10.92 -32.43 -6.57
C LEU A 90 10.07 -33.31 -5.64
N ALA A 91 8.82 -33.61 -5.99
CA ALA A 91 7.95 -34.49 -5.23
C ALA A 91 8.48 -35.94 -5.20
N LEU A 92 8.94 -36.46 -6.34
CA LEU A 92 9.57 -37.79 -6.42
C LEU A 92 10.93 -37.87 -5.70
N GLN A 93 11.65 -36.77 -5.60
CA GLN A 93 12.88 -36.67 -4.78
C GLN A 93 12.56 -36.58 -3.27
N GLN A 94 11.40 -36.00 -2.88
CA GLN A 94 10.95 -35.98 -1.50
C GLN A 94 10.43 -37.35 -1.01
N ASP A 95 9.76 -38.12 -1.87
CA ASP A 95 9.30 -39.49 -1.52
C ASP A 95 10.45 -40.49 -1.39
N SER A 96 11.63 -40.20 -1.93
CA SER A 96 12.83 -41.03 -1.78
C SER A 96 13.74 -40.63 -0.61
N ALA A 97 13.43 -39.54 0.11
CA ALA A 97 14.15 -39.12 1.32
C ALA A 97 13.44 -39.65 2.57
N PRO A 98 14.18 -40.21 3.57
CA PRO A 98 13.53 -40.66 4.79
C PRO A 98 12.85 -39.48 5.50
N PRO A 99 11.64 -39.67 6.10
CA PRO A 99 10.80 -38.60 6.62
C PRO A 99 11.41 -37.78 7.79
N ALA A 100 12.60 -38.15 8.26
CA ALA A 100 13.30 -37.46 9.34
C ALA A 100 14.04 -36.16 8.91
N LEU A 101 14.30 -35.93 7.61
CA LEU A 101 15.09 -34.78 7.15
C LEU A 101 14.24 -33.51 6.88
N SER A 102 12.96 -33.65 6.55
CA SER A 102 12.06 -32.50 6.32
C SER A 102 11.65 -31.78 7.62
N ALA A 103 11.45 -32.55 8.70
CA ALA A 103 11.16 -31.98 10.02
C ALA A 103 12.40 -31.31 10.67
N ALA A 104 13.60 -31.81 10.39
CA ALA A 104 14.85 -31.25 10.90
C ALA A 104 15.24 -29.91 10.23
N GLY A 105 14.89 -29.70 8.95
CA GLY A 105 15.15 -28.46 8.24
C GLY A 105 14.28 -27.28 8.74
N SER A 106 13.02 -27.52 9.03
CA SER A 106 12.11 -26.49 9.56
C SER A 106 12.39 -26.14 11.02
N THR A 107 12.79 -27.12 11.83
CA THR A 107 13.21 -26.89 13.23
C THR A 107 14.54 -26.15 13.32
N SER A 108 15.48 -26.39 12.40
CA SER A 108 16.76 -25.69 12.39
C SER A 108 16.63 -24.21 12.00
N SER A 109 15.73 -23.87 11.06
CA SER A 109 15.49 -22.47 10.67
C SER A 109 14.77 -21.68 11.76
N ALA A 110 13.77 -22.26 12.43
CA ALA A 110 13.07 -21.64 13.54
C ALA A 110 13.99 -21.42 14.75
N ALA A 111 14.83 -22.39 15.09
CA ALA A 111 15.83 -22.27 16.16
C ALA A 111 16.90 -21.21 15.82
N ALA A 112 17.30 -21.09 14.57
CA ALA A 112 18.26 -20.07 14.12
C ALA A 112 17.66 -18.65 14.20
N ILE A 113 16.39 -18.47 13.89
CA ILE A 113 15.68 -17.18 14.05
C ILE A 113 15.58 -16.82 15.53
N GLU A 114 15.18 -17.76 16.39
CA GLU A 114 15.07 -17.53 17.85
C GLU A 114 16.43 -17.20 18.47
N ALA A 115 17.51 -17.84 18.03
CA ALA A 115 18.87 -17.57 18.51
C ALA A 115 19.39 -16.17 18.13
N ARG A 116 18.84 -15.55 17.07
CA ARG A 116 19.21 -14.19 16.60
C ARG A 116 18.34 -13.10 17.20
N LYS A 117 17.21 -13.44 17.81
CA LYS A 117 16.23 -12.52 18.39
C LYS A 117 16.87 -11.57 19.41
N SER A 118 16.48 -10.31 19.33
CA SER A 118 16.93 -9.28 20.27
C SER A 118 15.79 -8.36 20.67
N TYR A 119 15.62 -8.15 21.98
CA TYR A 119 14.68 -7.17 22.52
C TYR A 119 15.32 -5.79 22.71
N TRP A 120 16.65 -5.72 22.89
CA TRP A 120 17.36 -4.47 23.15
C TRP A 120 17.66 -3.68 21.88
N ILE A 121 17.96 -4.36 20.78
CA ILE A 121 18.28 -3.70 19.50
C ILE A 121 17.11 -2.83 19.03
N PRO A 122 15.87 -3.33 18.88
CA PRO A 122 14.78 -2.48 18.41
C PRO A 122 14.44 -1.35 19.38
N ALA A 123 14.64 -1.53 20.69
CA ALA A 123 14.47 -0.43 21.64
C ALA A 123 15.49 0.69 21.39
N ALA A 124 16.76 0.33 21.17
CA ALA A 124 17.81 1.31 20.87
C ALA A 124 17.60 1.97 19.49
N ASP A 125 17.18 1.20 18.48
CA ASP A 125 16.92 1.69 17.13
C ASP A 125 15.76 2.70 17.13
N ILE A 126 14.65 2.40 17.82
CA ILE A 126 13.50 3.30 17.95
C ILE A 126 13.91 4.59 18.65
N LEU A 127 14.58 4.49 19.81
CA LEU A 127 15.06 5.68 20.51
C LEU A 127 16.03 6.51 19.67
N GLY A 128 16.95 5.85 18.97
CA GLY A 128 17.90 6.53 18.05
C GLY A 128 17.19 7.21 16.89
N PHE A 129 16.21 6.54 16.29
CA PHE A 129 15.38 7.07 15.22
C PHE A 129 14.58 8.29 15.70
N ASP A 130 13.93 8.22 16.86
CA ASP A 130 13.14 9.33 17.43
C ASP A 130 14.02 10.52 17.76
N LEU A 131 15.21 10.31 18.31
CA LEU A 131 16.18 11.40 18.55
C LEU A 131 16.61 12.08 17.25
N LEU A 132 16.89 11.31 16.20
CA LEU A 132 17.25 11.85 14.88
C LEU A 132 16.07 12.58 14.23
N LEU A 133 14.87 12.03 14.31
CA LEU A 133 13.65 12.64 13.78
C LEU A 133 13.32 13.95 14.52
N ASN A 134 13.39 13.94 15.85
CA ASN A 134 13.20 15.15 16.66
C ASN A 134 14.25 16.22 16.30
N ALA A 135 15.53 15.86 16.19
CA ALA A 135 16.58 16.80 15.80
C ALA A 135 16.35 17.39 14.38
N PHE A 136 15.88 16.57 13.45
CA PHE A 136 15.50 17.01 12.10
C PHE A 136 14.29 17.95 12.15
N ASN A 137 13.19 17.54 12.76
CA ASN A 137 11.97 18.33 12.85
C ASN A 137 12.21 19.68 13.58
N ARG A 138 12.99 19.66 14.63
CA ARG A 138 13.42 20.86 15.37
C ARG A 138 14.18 21.86 14.51
N SER A 139 14.95 21.37 13.54
CA SER A 139 15.75 22.23 12.65
C SER A 139 14.98 22.71 11.42
N VAL A 140 13.99 21.94 10.94
CA VAL A 140 13.27 22.20 9.68
C VAL A 140 11.87 22.72 9.92
N ILE A 141 11.14 22.20 10.92
CA ILE A 141 9.73 22.53 11.18
C ILE A 141 9.63 23.63 12.24
N GLY A 142 10.29 23.46 13.42
CA GLY A 142 10.38 24.54 14.39
C GLY A 142 10.18 24.19 15.85
N ASP A 143 9.54 25.12 16.58
CA ASP A 143 9.50 25.15 18.05
C ASP A 143 8.69 24.03 18.69
N GLU A 144 7.79 23.45 17.96
CA GLU A 144 6.92 22.35 18.38
C GLU A 144 7.73 21.11 18.77
N TYR A 145 8.88 20.90 18.16
CA TYR A 145 9.80 19.79 18.45
C TYR A 145 10.93 20.14 19.42
N LYS A 146 10.92 21.34 20.04
CA LYS A 146 11.91 21.75 21.05
C LYS A 146 11.58 21.16 22.43
N SER A 147 11.50 19.84 22.50
CA SER A 147 11.19 19.12 23.73
C SER A 147 12.22 19.40 24.82
N THR A 148 11.74 19.53 26.06
CA THR A 148 12.50 19.79 27.29
C THR A 148 12.00 18.87 28.40
N ALA A 149 12.79 18.70 29.48
CA ALA A 149 12.33 17.97 30.63
C ALA A 149 11.02 18.53 31.24
N ALA A 150 10.78 19.83 31.08
CA ALA A 150 9.54 20.47 31.53
C ALA A 150 8.35 20.12 30.63
N SER A 151 8.52 20.10 29.28
CA SER A 151 7.47 19.67 28.35
C SER A 151 7.14 18.18 28.54
N ILE A 152 8.15 17.33 28.65
CA ILE A 152 7.97 15.89 28.91
C ILE A 152 7.17 15.65 30.20
N ARG A 153 7.55 16.33 31.30
CA ARG A 153 6.82 16.23 32.55
C ARG A 153 5.37 16.69 32.44
N ARG A 154 5.12 17.76 31.70
CA ARG A 154 3.77 18.27 31.42
C ARG A 154 2.98 17.25 30.60
N ASN A 155 3.57 16.69 29.55
CA ASN A 155 2.90 15.71 28.68
C ASN A 155 2.54 14.43 29.45
N LEU A 156 3.41 13.94 30.33
CA LEU A 156 3.13 12.81 31.24
C LEU A 156 1.93 13.07 32.17
N GLN A 157 1.60 14.33 32.46
CA GLN A 157 0.49 14.73 33.34
C GLN A 157 -0.75 15.19 32.54
N SER A 158 -0.63 15.34 31.23
CA SER A 158 -1.70 15.77 30.35
C SER A 158 -2.61 14.62 29.97
N SER A 159 -3.90 14.91 29.73
CA SER A 159 -4.80 13.97 29.08
C SER A 159 -4.49 13.88 27.60
N TRP A 160 -4.60 12.68 27.06
CA TRP A 160 -4.53 12.44 25.61
C TRP A 160 -5.67 13.15 24.90
N ARG A 161 -5.39 13.76 23.75
CA ARG A 161 -6.35 14.56 22.98
C ARG A 161 -6.30 14.17 21.52
N VAL A 162 -7.37 14.45 20.79
CA VAL A 162 -7.34 14.48 19.34
C VAL A 162 -6.69 15.79 18.93
N ASP A 163 -5.62 15.74 18.18
CA ASP A 163 -4.97 16.91 17.61
C ASP A 163 -5.52 17.27 16.23
N ASN A 164 -5.00 18.33 15.65
CA ASN A 164 -5.45 18.84 14.36
C ASN A 164 -4.26 19.22 13.46
N ASP A 165 -3.22 18.42 13.50
CA ASP A 165 -2.07 18.54 12.60
C ASP A 165 -2.47 18.31 11.14
N PRO A 166 -1.66 18.72 10.17
CA PRO A 166 -1.96 18.50 8.76
C PRO A 166 -2.28 17.05 8.45
N PHE A 167 -3.31 16.82 7.62
CA PHE A 167 -3.80 15.47 7.29
C PHE A 167 -2.67 14.53 6.83
N VAL A 168 -1.74 15.03 6.00
CA VAL A 168 -0.60 14.24 5.52
C VAL A 168 0.33 13.84 6.66
N THR A 169 0.54 14.72 7.65
CA THR A 169 1.34 14.42 8.84
C THR A 169 0.71 13.29 9.64
N ASN A 170 -0.56 13.46 10.04
CA ASN A 170 -1.25 12.51 10.91
C ASN A 170 -1.60 11.19 10.21
N GLN A 171 -1.90 11.23 8.91
CA GLN A 171 -2.48 10.08 8.22
C GLN A 171 -1.50 9.36 7.27
N LEU A 172 -0.34 9.96 6.96
CA LEU A 172 0.73 9.32 6.19
C LEU A 172 2.06 9.32 6.96
N GLY A 173 2.42 10.45 7.56
CA GLY A 173 3.67 10.61 8.31
C GLY A 173 3.74 9.69 9.52
N HIS A 174 2.78 9.76 10.42
CA HIS A 174 2.71 8.92 11.61
C HIS A 174 2.59 7.42 11.31
N PRO A 175 1.73 6.92 10.40
CA PRO A 175 1.76 5.52 10.01
C PRO A 175 3.08 5.07 9.39
N TYR A 176 3.77 5.94 8.63
CA TYR A 176 5.09 5.62 8.12
C TYR A 176 6.15 5.54 9.23
N GLN A 177 6.12 6.47 10.20
CA GLN A 177 6.96 6.42 11.41
C GLN A 177 6.73 5.11 12.18
N GLY A 178 5.47 4.74 12.39
CA GLY A 178 5.10 3.47 13.02
C GLY A 178 5.58 2.25 12.22
N SER A 179 5.60 2.32 10.89
CA SER A 179 6.15 1.27 10.04
C SER A 179 7.66 1.08 10.22
N MET A 180 8.39 2.15 10.54
CA MET A 180 9.81 2.08 10.91
C MET A 180 9.99 1.36 12.25
N TYR A 181 9.21 1.71 13.28
CA TYR A 181 9.25 1.04 14.59
C TYR A 181 8.97 -0.46 14.46
N HIS A 182 7.90 -0.81 13.75
CA HIS A 182 7.55 -2.19 13.47
C HIS A 182 8.65 -2.92 12.71
N GLY A 183 9.21 -2.28 11.69
CA GLY A 183 10.29 -2.82 10.87
C GLY A 183 11.58 -3.08 11.66
N PHE A 184 12.00 -2.19 12.58
CA PHE A 184 13.15 -2.41 13.47
C PHE A 184 12.92 -3.65 14.34
N ALA A 185 11.73 -3.78 14.92
CA ALA A 185 11.41 -4.94 15.76
C ALA A 185 11.35 -6.25 14.94
N ARG A 186 10.67 -6.24 13.77
CA ARG A 186 10.57 -7.41 12.90
C ARG A 186 11.94 -7.87 12.37
N SER A 187 12.77 -6.95 11.93
CA SER A 187 14.10 -7.25 11.41
C SER A 187 15.09 -7.70 12.51
N ALA A 188 14.82 -7.36 13.78
CA ALA A 188 15.54 -7.89 14.93
C ALA A 188 15.05 -9.28 15.40
N GLY A 189 14.18 -9.93 14.63
CA GLY A 189 13.71 -11.31 14.86
C GLY A 189 12.46 -11.43 15.73
N LEU A 190 11.81 -10.31 16.12
CA LEU A 190 10.58 -10.34 16.89
C LEU A 190 9.40 -10.79 16.02
N ASN A 191 8.40 -11.44 16.61
CA ASN A 191 7.17 -11.77 15.90
C ASN A 191 6.29 -10.53 15.73
N TYR A 192 5.19 -10.66 14.97
CA TYR A 192 4.27 -9.57 14.67
C TYR A 192 3.74 -8.87 15.95
N TRP A 193 3.28 -9.64 16.93
CA TRP A 193 2.64 -9.11 18.13
C TRP A 193 3.64 -8.40 19.06
N GLU A 194 4.84 -8.95 19.18
CA GLU A 194 5.95 -8.31 19.88
C GLU A 194 6.32 -6.98 19.20
N SER A 195 6.36 -6.98 17.85
CA SER A 195 6.67 -5.78 17.07
C SER A 195 5.58 -4.72 17.18
N LEU A 196 4.30 -5.12 17.23
CA LEU A 196 3.19 -4.22 17.52
C LEU A 196 3.36 -3.55 18.90
N GLY A 197 3.79 -4.31 19.91
CA GLY A 197 4.10 -3.77 21.25
C GLY A 197 5.21 -2.71 21.22
N TYR A 198 6.27 -2.94 20.43
CA TYR A 198 7.33 -1.94 20.21
C TYR A 198 6.84 -0.72 19.46
N THR A 199 5.99 -0.91 18.45
CA THR A 199 5.39 0.20 17.70
C THR A 199 4.51 1.07 18.60
N PHE A 200 3.71 0.43 19.46
CA PHE A 200 2.88 1.13 20.43
C PHE A 200 3.72 1.92 21.43
N ALA A 201 4.77 1.31 21.98
CA ALA A 201 5.66 1.96 22.95
C ALA A 201 6.46 3.10 22.31
N GLY A 202 6.95 2.94 21.08
CA GLY A 202 7.66 3.99 20.33
C GLY A 202 6.74 5.17 20.02
N SER A 203 5.51 4.91 19.58
CA SER A 203 4.50 5.94 19.38
C SER A 203 4.21 6.71 20.66
N ALA A 204 3.93 6.03 21.77
CA ALA A 204 3.69 6.69 23.05
C ALA A 204 4.90 7.49 23.54
N PHE A 205 6.12 7.00 23.30
CA PHE A 205 7.34 7.72 23.62
C PHE A 205 7.49 9.00 22.80
N TRP A 206 7.19 8.95 21.50
CA TRP A 206 7.20 10.12 20.62
C TRP A 206 6.19 11.17 21.09
N GLU A 207 4.94 10.81 21.35
CA GLU A 207 3.89 11.71 21.84
C GLU A 207 4.26 12.41 23.15
N ILE A 208 4.94 11.71 24.04
CA ILE A 208 5.32 12.24 25.34
C ILE A 208 6.61 13.07 25.28
N ALA A 209 7.59 12.63 24.51
CA ALA A 209 8.96 13.14 24.56
C ALA A 209 9.45 13.78 23.24
N GLY A 210 8.87 13.43 22.11
CA GLY A 210 9.24 13.95 20.78
C GLY A 210 8.67 15.35 20.52
N GLU A 211 7.51 15.66 21.12
CA GLU A 211 6.78 16.89 20.87
C GLU A 211 6.54 17.72 22.14
N THR A 212 6.24 19.01 21.97
CA THR A 212 5.88 19.89 23.09
C THR A 212 4.38 20.03 23.31
N THR A 213 3.57 19.56 22.37
CA THR A 213 2.09 19.49 22.43
C THR A 213 1.61 18.41 23.39
N PRO A 214 0.37 18.47 23.89
CA PRO A 214 -0.22 17.36 24.64
C PRO A 214 -0.28 16.09 23.78
N PRO A 215 -0.12 14.89 24.36
CA PRO A 215 -0.11 13.63 23.61
C PRO A 215 -1.37 13.43 22.76
N SER A 216 -1.19 12.99 21.52
CA SER A 216 -2.23 12.80 20.52
C SER A 216 -2.78 11.37 20.51
N LEU A 217 -4.12 11.24 20.65
CA LEU A 217 -4.80 9.94 20.61
C LEU A 217 -4.90 9.39 19.18
N ASN A 218 -5.19 10.26 18.21
CA ASN A 218 -5.28 9.87 16.80
C ASN A 218 -3.94 9.36 16.30
N ASP A 219 -2.82 9.99 16.68
CA ASP A 219 -1.51 9.59 16.24
C ASP A 219 -1.05 8.29 16.93
N GLN A 220 -1.38 8.14 18.21
CA GLN A 220 -1.17 6.87 18.89
C GLN A 220 -1.88 5.71 18.18
N ILE A 221 -3.11 5.89 17.70
CA ILE A 221 -3.86 4.85 16.99
C ILE A 221 -3.25 4.60 15.60
N THR A 222 -3.04 5.67 14.82
CA THR A 222 -2.58 5.55 13.42
C THR A 222 -1.13 5.09 13.33
N THR A 223 -0.24 5.60 14.19
CA THR A 223 1.15 5.16 14.29
C THR A 223 1.25 3.70 14.73
N SER A 224 0.50 3.32 15.79
CA SER A 224 0.62 1.97 16.35
C SER A 224 0.02 0.91 15.43
N PHE A 225 -1.26 1.02 15.10
CA PHE A 225 -1.96 -0.01 14.33
C PHE A 225 -1.77 0.18 12.83
N GLY A 226 -2.01 1.37 12.30
CA GLY A 226 -1.80 1.69 10.88
C GLY A 226 -0.34 1.46 10.48
N GLY A 227 0.59 1.95 11.30
CA GLY A 227 2.03 1.74 11.12
C GLY A 227 2.44 0.27 11.19
N SER A 228 1.86 -0.54 12.08
CA SER A 228 2.17 -1.97 12.14
C SER A 228 1.63 -2.74 10.92
N PHE A 229 0.43 -2.39 10.42
CA PHE A 229 -0.10 -3.02 9.21
C PHE A 229 0.75 -2.66 7.97
N LEU A 230 1.13 -1.40 7.85
CA LEU A 230 2.04 -0.95 6.79
C LEU A 230 3.42 -1.59 6.94
N GLY A 231 3.99 -1.55 8.13
CA GLY A 231 5.33 -2.05 8.44
C GLY A 231 5.49 -3.54 8.18
N GLU A 232 4.49 -4.36 8.51
CA GLU A 232 4.56 -5.81 8.24
C GLU A 232 4.54 -6.07 6.72
N SER A 233 3.72 -5.35 5.95
CA SER A 233 3.72 -5.46 4.49
C SER A 233 5.06 -5.08 3.89
N LEU A 234 5.63 -3.94 4.31
CA LEU A 234 6.94 -3.47 3.85
C LEU A 234 8.06 -4.44 4.23
N PHE A 235 8.04 -4.95 5.47
CA PHE A 235 8.99 -5.96 5.93
C PHE A 235 8.94 -7.23 5.09
N ARG A 236 7.75 -7.76 4.81
CA ARG A 236 7.61 -8.96 3.99
C ARG A 236 8.00 -8.74 2.53
N MET A 237 7.63 -7.61 1.93
CA MET A 237 8.06 -7.25 0.57
C MET A 237 9.58 -7.10 0.47
N SER A 238 10.22 -6.46 1.44
CA SER A 238 11.68 -6.37 1.54
C SER A 238 12.32 -7.77 1.56
N ASN A 239 11.78 -8.68 2.37
CA ASN A 239 12.29 -10.06 2.45
C ASN A 239 12.04 -10.89 1.19
N LEU A 240 10.94 -10.65 0.44
CA LEU A 240 10.76 -11.25 -0.89
C LEU A 240 11.88 -10.84 -1.85
N VAL A 241 12.30 -9.57 -1.80
CA VAL A 241 13.43 -9.09 -2.60
C VAL A 241 14.75 -9.73 -2.15
N LEU A 242 14.98 -9.83 -0.83
CA LEU A 242 16.19 -10.45 -0.27
C LEU A 242 16.33 -11.94 -0.65
N GLN A 243 15.23 -12.64 -0.90
CA GLN A 243 15.23 -14.04 -1.33
C GLN A 243 15.51 -14.23 -2.84
N GLN A 244 15.55 -13.14 -3.65
CA GLN A 244 15.80 -13.23 -5.09
C GLN A 244 17.26 -13.56 -5.40
N SER A 245 17.55 -14.82 -5.70
CA SER A 245 18.91 -15.29 -6.03
C SER A 245 19.46 -14.72 -7.34
N THR A 246 18.57 -14.32 -8.26
CA THR A 246 18.94 -13.81 -9.59
C THR A 246 19.39 -12.35 -9.59
N MET A 247 19.15 -11.59 -8.51
CA MET A 247 19.62 -10.22 -8.37
C MET A 247 21.06 -10.17 -7.83
N LYS A 248 21.85 -9.20 -8.33
CA LYS A 248 23.19 -8.94 -7.76
C LYS A 248 23.04 -8.50 -6.30
N PRO A 249 23.91 -8.96 -5.38
CA PRO A 249 23.77 -8.70 -3.94
C PRO A 249 23.55 -7.23 -3.58
N LEU A 250 24.37 -6.31 -4.10
CA LEU A 250 24.24 -4.88 -3.80
C LEU A 250 22.86 -4.32 -4.16
N TRP A 251 22.37 -4.63 -5.36
CA TRP A 251 21.06 -4.13 -5.81
C TRP A 251 19.91 -4.74 -5.04
N ARG A 252 20.04 -5.98 -4.62
CA ARG A 252 19.09 -6.68 -3.78
C ARG A 252 18.98 -6.02 -2.40
N GLU A 253 20.12 -5.71 -1.76
CA GLU A 253 20.17 -5.03 -0.46
C GLU A 253 19.59 -3.59 -0.57
N LEU A 254 19.98 -2.84 -1.61
CA LEU A 254 19.46 -1.49 -1.83
C LEU A 254 17.95 -1.48 -2.08
N ALA A 255 17.44 -2.41 -2.89
CA ALA A 255 16.01 -2.52 -3.15
C ALA A 255 15.24 -2.91 -1.88
N ALA A 256 15.75 -3.86 -1.11
CA ALA A 256 15.15 -4.26 0.16
C ALA A 256 15.15 -3.13 1.18
N ALA A 257 16.25 -2.39 1.30
CA ALA A 257 16.37 -1.22 2.18
C ALA A 257 15.44 -0.07 1.74
N ALA A 258 15.24 0.12 0.45
CA ALA A 258 14.33 1.13 -0.06
C ALA A 258 12.87 0.78 0.25
N ILE A 259 12.48 -0.51 0.24
CA ILE A 259 11.13 -0.96 0.63
C ILE A 259 10.93 -0.85 2.16
N SER A 260 11.88 -1.32 2.93
CA SER A 260 11.86 -1.30 4.40
C SER A 260 13.19 -0.75 4.93
N PRO A 261 13.30 0.59 5.12
CA PRO A 261 14.54 1.20 5.58
C PRO A 261 14.99 0.67 6.95
N ALA A 262 14.07 0.34 7.83
CA ALA A 262 14.37 -0.27 9.12
C ALA A 262 15.06 -1.65 8.96
N THR A 263 14.59 -2.47 8.02
CA THR A 263 15.23 -3.75 7.68
C THR A 263 16.62 -3.52 7.11
N GLY A 264 16.75 -2.55 6.18
CA GLY A 264 18.05 -2.20 5.59
C GLY A 264 19.04 -1.70 6.62
N PHE A 265 18.58 -0.86 7.56
CA PHE A 265 19.41 -0.34 8.66
C PHE A 265 19.92 -1.47 9.56
N ASN A 266 19.05 -2.37 10.03
CA ASN A 266 19.45 -3.46 10.90
C ASN A 266 20.45 -4.42 10.22
N ARG A 267 20.26 -4.69 8.93
CA ARG A 267 21.22 -5.48 8.15
C ARG A 267 22.57 -4.78 8.00
N LEU A 268 22.56 -3.48 7.76
CA LEU A 268 23.77 -2.68 7.63
C LEU A 268 24.52 -2.52 8.99
N ALA A 269 23.76 -2.21 10.06
CA ALA A 269 24.34 -1.88 11.35
C ALA A 269 24.81 -3.11 12.13
N TYR A 270 24.11 -4.23 11.99
CA TYR A 270 24.36 -5.45 12.79
C TYR A 270 24.81 -6.66 11.94
N GLY A 271 24.95 -6.47 10.64
CA GLY A 271 25.56 -7.41 9.70
C GLY A 271 25.04 -8.83 9.83
N ASP A 272 25.95 -9.78 10.04
CA ASP A 272 25.69 -11.23 10.05
C ASP A 272 24.59 -11.68 11.02
N ARG A 273 24.25 -10.87 12.01
CA ARG A 273 23.17 -11.20 12.95
C ARG A 273 21.80 -11.25 12.28
N PHE A 274 21.53 -10.35 11.31
CA PHE A 274 20.24 -10.20 10.65
C PHE A 274 20.32 -10.35 9.14
N ASP A 275 21.36 -10.97 8.61
CA ASP A 275 21.58 -11.17 7.18
C ASP A 275 20.65 -12.21 6.55
N ALA A 276 20.17 -13.20 7.32
CA ALA A 276 19.25 -14.20 6.83
C ALA A 276 17.86 -13.60 6.60
N PRO A 277 17.31 -13.71 5.37
CA PRO A 277 15.97 -13.21 5.09
C PRO A 277 14.92 -13.98 5.88
N TYR A 278 13.84 -13.28 6.24
CA TYR A 278 12.68 -13.91 6.84
C TYR A 278 12.01 -14.87 5.83
N PRO A 279 11.74 -16.13 6.21
CA PRO A 279 11.25 -17.12 5.27
C PRO A 279 9.82 -16.79 4.81
N SER A 280 9.61 -16.77 3.49
CA SER A 280 8.30 -16.63 2.87
C SER A 280 7.46 -17.89 2.93
N ASN A 281 8.09 -19.06 3.18
CA ASN A 281 7.48 -20.40 3.12
C ASN A 281 6.80 -20.66 1.76
N ASP A 282 7.47 -20.25 0.68
CA ASP A 282 7.02 -20.41 -0.71
C ASP A 282 5.61 -19.84 -0.96
N ALA A 283 5.26 -18.76 -0.27
CA ALA A 283 3.97 -18.10 -0.43
C ALA A 283 3.70 -17.78 -1.91
N PRO A 284 2.57 -18.19 -2.46
CA PRO A 284 2.17 -17.77 -3.79
C PRO A 284 1.87 -16.26 -3.77
N TYR A 285 2.43 -15.52 -4.72
CA TYR A 285 2.22 -14.08 -4.81
C TYR A 285 2.10 -13.60 -6.25
N TYR A 286 1.42 -12.49 -6.43
CA TYR A 286 1.25 -11.83 -7.70
C TYR A 286 1.42 -10.32 -7.56
N GLY A 287 2.39 -9.77 -8.28
CA GLY A 287 2.66 -8.34 -8.34
C GLY A 287 2.36 -7.76 -9.71
N ARG A 288 2.00 -6.49 -9.78
CA ARG A 288 1.90 -5.74 -11.03
C ARG A 288 2.32 -4.30 -10.84
N LEU A 289 2.93 -3.74 -11.88
CA LEU A 289 3.29 -2.33 -11.97
C LEU A 289 2.63 -1.75 -13.23
N SER A 290 1.82 -0.72 -13.07
CA SER A 290 1.14 -0.04 -14.15
C SER A 290 1.58 1.41 -14.23
N VAL A 291 1.90 1.90 -15.44
CA VAL A 291 2.24 3.30 -15.69
C VAL A 291 1.40 3.79 -16.85
N GLY A 292 0.76 4.94 -16.69
CA GLY A 292 -0.16 5.43 -17.71
C GLY A 292 -0.68 6.82 -17.45
N VAL A 293 -1.75 7.13 -18.14
CA VAL A 293 -2.44 8.42 -18.02
C VAL A 293 -3.92 8.17 -17.75
N SER A 294 -4.51 9.02 -16.94
CA SER A 294 -5.96 9.06 -16.71
C SER A 294 -6.52 10.43 -16.99
N THR A 295 -7.80 10.47 -17.33
CA THR A 295 -8.54 11.71 -17.55
C THR A 295 -9.85 11.69 -16.78
N LEU A 296 -10.23 12.84 -16.27
CA LEU A 296 -11.48 13.05 -15.56
C LEU A 296 -12.65 12.94 -16.55
N THR A 297 -13.65 12.11 -16.24
CA THR A 297 -14.83 11.87 -17.08
C THR A 297 -16.10 12.47 -16.50
N ASN A 298 -16.17 12.63 -15.20
CA ASN A 298 -17.31 13.21 -14.50
C ASN A 298 -16.83 13.95 -13.25
N ASP A 299 -17.33 15.14 -13.01
CA ASP A 299 -17.07 16.02 -11.88
C ASP A 299 -18.38 16.72 -11.47
N ASP A 300 -19.25 16.05 -10.71
CA ASP A 300 -20.43 16.68 -10.14
C ASP A 300 -20.05 17.51 -8.90
N GLU A 301 -20.43 18.79 -8.90
CA GLU A 301 -20.24 19.77 -7.82
C GLU A 301 -18.78 20.09 -7.41
N LEU A 302 -17.97 20.40 -8.37
CA LEU A 302 -16.78 21.17 -8.11
C LEU A 302 -17.14 22.65 -8.16
N GLY A 303 -17.61 23.19 -7.01
CA GLY A 303 -17.81 24.64 -6.85
C GLY A 303 -16.57 25.42 -7.27
N SER A 304 -16.51 26.71 -7.10
CA SER A 304 -15.45 27.66 -7.54
C SER A 304 -13.97 27.28 -7.26
N ALA A 305 -13.69 26.09 -6.74
CA ALA A 305 -12.36 25.49 -6.57
C ALA A 305 -11.84 24.73 -7.81
N ILE A 306 -12.55 24.78 -8.93
CA ILE A 306 -12.26 24.03 -10.17
C ILE A 306 -10.88 24.33 -10.78
N ASP A 307 -10.33 25.49 -10.53
CA ASP A 307 -9.04 25.90 -11.12
C ASP A 307 -7.82 25.06 -10.67
N SER A 308 -7.95 24.25 -9.62
CA SER A 308 -6.85 23.45 -9.07
C SER A 308 -6.85 21.97 -9.50
N ILE A 309 -7.93 21.46 -10.11
CA ILE A 309 -8.05 20.04 -10.49
C ILE A 309 -7.42 19.79 -11.85
N LYS A 310 -6.46 18.87 -11.87
CA LYS A 310 -5.89 18.40 -13.14
C LYS A 310 -6.84 17.43 -13.82
N ARG A 311 -7.33 17.81 -15.01
CA ARG A 311 -8.22 16.96 -15.82
C ARG A 311 -7.53 15.73 -16.39
N THR A 312 -6.22 15.82 -16.61
CA THR A 312 -5.40 14.70 -17.09
C THR A 312 -4.15 14.60 -16.24
N GLU A 313 -3.85 13.40 -15.79
CA GLU A 313 -2.71 13.12 -14.93
C GLU A 313 -1.95 11.87 -15.37
N ALA A 314 -0.64 11.85 -15.13
CA ALA A 314 0.17 10.66 -15.23
C ALA A 314 0.15 9.92 -13.89
N LEU A 315 0.04 8.60 -13.94
CA LEU A 315 0.00 7.73 -12.75
C LEU A 315 0.98 6.58 -12.87
N ALA A 316 1.52 6.17 -11.72
CA ALA A 316 2.16 4.89 -11.53
C ALA A 316 1.49 4.17 -10.36
N ASP A 317 1.08 2.92 -10.58
CA ASP A 317 0.34 2.09 -9.63
C ASP A 317 1.07 0.77 -9.45
N PHE A 318 1.44 0.44 -8.22
CA PHE A 318 2.02 -0.84 -7.84
C PHE A 318 1.03 -1.59 -6.96
N SER A 319 0.84 -2.89 -7.22
CA SER A 319 0.09 -3.77 -6.34
C SER A 319 0.78 -5.12 -6.17
N LEU A 320 0.63 -5.67 -4.97
CA LEU A 320 1.10 -7.01 -4.61
C LEU A 320 0.02 -7.73 -3.82
N ASP A 321 -0.38 -8.90 -4.31
CA ASP A 321 -1.18 -9.89 -3.59
C ASP A 321 -0.24 -11.00 -3.12
N TYR A 322 -0.08 -11.19 -1.82
CA TYR A 322 0.81 -12.17 -1.20
C TYR A 322 0.00 -13.22 -0.43
N GLY A 323 0.44 -14.47 -0.48
CA GLY A 323 -0.27 -15.57 0.17
C GLY A 323 -1.63 -15.85 -0.47
N LEU A 324 -1.67 -15.88 -1.81
CA LEU A 324 -2.88 -16.16 -2.56
C LEU A 324 -3.49 -17.50 -2.16
N PRO A 325 -4.81 -17.59 -1.92
CA PRO A 325 -5.45 -18.85 -1.59
C PRO A 325 -5.45 -19.82 -2.78
N GLY A 326 -5.18 -21.08 -2.51
CA GLY A 326 -5.21 -22.12 -3.53
C GLY A 326 -4.09 -23.14 -3.42
N ASP A 327 -2.91 -22.76 -2.95
CA ASP A 327 -1.81 -23.70 -2.74
C ASP A 327 -2.09 -24.61 -1.54
N PRO A 328 -2.23 -25.94 -1.71
CA PRO A 328 -2.54 -26.86 -0.61
C PRO A 328 -1.40 -26.98 0.41
N ASP A 329 -0.17 -26.65 0.02
CA ASP A 329 1.00 -26.73 0.88
C ASP A 329 1.25 -25.42 1.66
N TYR A 330 0.63 -24.31 1.26
CA TYR A 330 0.72 -23.05 1.94
C TYR A 330 -0.30 -22.91 3.07
N ARG A 331 0.14 -22.53 4.28
CA ARG A 331 -0.68 -22.40 5.48
C ARG A 331 -0.60 -21.01 6.08
N TYR A 332 -1.74 -20.48 6.51
CA TYR A 332 -1.88 -19.17 7.14
C TYR A 332 -1.71 -19.30 8.67
N ARG A 333 -0.47 -19.30 9.14
CA ARG A 333 -0.13 -19.51 10.56
C ARG A 333 0.27 -18.24 11.29
N ARG A 334 0.73 -17.23 10.56
CA ARG A 334 1.28 -15.98 11.10
C ARG A 334 0.49 -14.80 10.56
N PRO A 335 0.38 -13.71 11.33
CA PRO A 335 -0.19 -12.48 10.81
C PRO A 335 0.47 -12.09 9.47
N PHE A 336 -0.33 -11.64 8.52
CA PHE A 336 0.09 -11.27 7.16
C PHE A 336 0.64 -12.42 6.30
N ASP A 337 0.42 -13.68 6.64
CA ASP A 337 0.66 -14.78 5.70
C ASP A 337 -0.25 -14.65 4.44
N HIS A 338 -1.35 -13.88 4.53
CA HIS A 338 -2.01 -13.27 3.38
C HIS A 338 -2.08 -11.75 3.57
N PHE A 339 -1.67 -11.00 2.55
CA PHE A 339 -1.89 -9.56 2.50
C PHE A 339 -1.97 -9.03 1.06
N VAL A 340 -2.63 -7.89 0.92
CA VAL A 340 -2.66 -7.09 -0.31
C VAL A 340 -2.05 -5.72 0.01
N PHE A 341 -1.15 -5.28 -0.85
CA PHE A 341 -0.53 -3.95 -0.80
C PHE A 341 -0.79 -3.21 -2.11
N LYS A 342 -1.11 -1.93 -2.04
CA LYS A 342 -1.28 -1.06 -3.20
C LYS A 342 -0.72 0.32 -2.91
N ALA A 343 0.08 0.85 -3.84
CA ALA A 343 0.57 2.23 -3.81
C ALA A 343 0.35 2.88 -5.18
N THR A 344 -0.19 4.09 -5.18
CA THR A 344 -0.42 4.88 -6.40
C THR A 344 0.19 6.25 -6.20
N VAL A 345 1.00 6.69 -7.16
CA VAL A 345 1.53 8.05 -7.24
C VAL A 345 1.00 8.71 -8.50
N SER A 346 0.70 10.01 -8.42
CA SER A 346 0.19 10.78 -9.54
C SER A 346 0.93 12.09 -9.73
N SER A 347 0.84 12.64 -10.93
CA SER A 347 1.38 13.97 -11.22
C SER A 347 0.56 15.08 -10.58
N ALA A 348 -0.61 14.78 -10.00
CA ALA A 348 -1.46 15.74 -9.31
C ALA A 348 -1.09 15.86 -7.83
N ASN A 349 -1.00 14.73 -7.10
CA ASN A 349 -0.91 14.71 -5.63
C ASN A 349 0.38 14.08 -5.08
N GLY A 350 1.32 13.63 -5.92
CA GLY A 350 2.46 12.84 -5.45
C GLY A 350 2.00 11.45 -4.96
N PHE A 351 1.61 11.32 -3.69
CA PHE A 351 0.91 10.12 -3.19
C PHE A 351 -0.60 10.29 -3.30
N GLU A 352 -1.24 9.41 -4.06
CA GLU A 352 -2.70 9.39 -4.19
C GLU A 352 -3.33 8.29 -3.33
N ASN A 353 -2.68 7.11 -3.28
CA ASN A 353 -3.17 6.01 -2.46
C ASN A 353 -1.99 5.22 -1.88
N LEU A 354 -2.12 4.83 -0.62
CA LEU A 354 -1.26 3.86 0.03
C LEU A 354 -2.15 2.96 0.90
N MET A 355 -2.30 1.72 0.50
CA MET A 355 -3.26 0.82 1.11
C MET A 355 -2.63 -0.53 1.39
N THR A 356 -2.88 -1.06 2.57
CA THR A 356 -2.53 -2.43 2.92
C THR A 356 -3.66 -3.08 3.72
N ARG A 357 -3.86 -4.38 3.52
CA ARG A 357 -4.70 -5.21 4.38
C ARG A 357 -4.09 -6.59 4.49
N GLY A 358 -4.03 -7.12 5.69
CA GLY A 358 -3.44 -8.43 5.95
C GLY A 358 -4.26 -9.25 6.93
N LEU A 359 -4.26 -10.55 6.74
CA LEU A 359 -4.87 -11.51 7.65
C LEU A 359 -4.08 -11.52 8.96
N LEU A 360 -4.73 -11.22 10.08
CA LEU A 360 -4.13 -11.28 11.42
C LEU A 360 -4.26 -12.66 12.04
N VAL A 361 -5.46 -13.21 11.98
CA VAL A 361 -5.79 -14.55 12.46
C VAL A 361 -6.85 -15.11 11.53
N GLY A 362 -6.68 -16.35 11.09
CA GLY A 362 -7.65 -16.97 10.19
C GLY A 362 -7.46 -18.47 10.05
N THR A 363 -8.36 -19.05 9.31
CA THR A 363 -8.40 -20.48 9.01
C THR A 363 -8.67 -20.68 7.52
N ASP A 364 -7.90 -21.56 6.91
CA ASP A 364 -8.13 -22.03 5.54
C ASP A 364 -9.33 -22.96 5.48
N TYR A 365 -10.02 -22.97 4.33
CA TYR A 365 -11.14 -23.83 4.06
C TYR A 365 -11.19 -24.23 2.58
N ASP A 366 -11.73 -25.44 2.34
CA ASP A 366 -11.94 -26.00 1.01
C ASP A 366 -13.43 -26.34 0.84
N VAL A 367 -14.00 -26.04 -0.33
CA VAL A 367 -15.36 -26.42 -0.70
C VAL A 367 -15.31 -27.12 -2.06
N GLY A 368 -15.54 -28.45 -2.03
CA GLY A 368 -15.38 -29.28 -3.22
C GLY A 368 -13.92 -29.33 -3.70
N LYS A 369 -13.73 -29.50 -5.02
CA LYS A 369 -12.40 -29.65 -5.62
C LYS A 369 -11.86 -28.37 -6.25
N ASN A 370 -12.65 -27.32 -6.34
CA ASN A 370 -12.36 -26.14 -7.15
C ASN A 370 -12.50 -24.80 -6.43
N TYR A 371 -12.82 -24.79 -5.13
CA TYR A 371 -12.97 -23.58 -4.33
C TYR A 371 -12.15 -23.68 -3.05
N ARG A 372 -11.22 -22.74 -2.86
CA ARG A 372 -10.37 -22.63 -1.67
C ARG A 372 -10.29 -21.21 -1.19
N GLY A 373 -10.24 -21.04 0.12
CA GLY A 373 -10.17 -19.74 0.72
C GLY A 373 -9.58 -19.75 2.13
N VAL A 374 -9.42 -18.54 2.64
CA VAL A 374 -9.10 -18.26 4.03
C VAL A 374 -10.10 -17.25 4.57
N TRP A 375 -10.66 -17.52 5.74
CA TRP A 375 -11.51 -16.56 6.43
C TRP A 375 -10.88 -16.18 7.77
N GLY A 376 -11.13 -14.96 8.25
CA GLY A 376 -10.59 -14.53 9.52
C GLY A 376 -10.72 -13.06 9.78
N LEU A 377 -9.90 -12.59 10.74
CA LEU A 377 -9.76 -11.20 11.12
C LEU A 377 -8.62 -10.57 10.30
N TYR A 378 -8.92 -9.47 9.64
CA TYR A 378 -7.97 -8.68 8.84
C TYR A 378 -7.71 -7.33 9.52
N GLY A 379 -6.46 -6.89 9.51
CA GLY A 379 -6.07 -5.52 9.80
C GLY A 379 -5.83 -4.77 8.49
N SER A 380 -6.27 -3.52 8.40
CA SER A 380 -6.06 -2.68 7.23
C SER A 380 -5.67 -1.26 7.59
N TYR A 381 -4.84 -0.67 6.73
CA TYR A 381 -4.55 0.74 6.70
C TYR A 381 -4.76 1.24 5.27
N ASP A 382 -5.65 2.23 5.13
CA ASP A 382 -5.96 2.89 3.88
C ASP A 382 -5.65 4.39 4.00
N TYR A 383 -4.83 4.92 3.09
CA TYR A 383 -4.65 6.34 2.83
C TYR A 383 -5.07 6.60 1.40
N ILE A 384 -6.06 7.46 1.19
CA ILE A 384 -6.67 7.76 -0.11
C ILE A 384 -6.86 9.26 -0.20
N GLU A 385 -6.17 9.88 -1.14
CA GLU A 385 -6.22 11.32 -1.39
C GLU A 385 -6.34 11.61 -2.89
N PRO A 386 -7.52 11.33 -3.50
CA PRO A 386 -7.81 11.83 -4.84
C PRO A 386 -7.91 13.35 -4.81
N GLN A 387 -8.05 13.99 -5.98
CA GLN A 387 -8.03 15.46 -6.06
C GLN A 387 -9.24 16.16 -5.40
N THR A 388 -10.27 15.44 -4.95
CA THR A 388 -11.55 16.04 -4.48
C THR A 388 -11.76 15.94 -2.98
N PHE A 389 -11.35 14.85 -2.34
CA PHE A 389 -11.47 14.60 -0.90
C PHE A 389 -10.32 13.72 -0.44
N ARG A 390 -10.21 13.54 0.86
CA ARG A 390 -9.21 12.66 1.47
C ARG A 390 -9.83 11.83 2.57
N ILE A 391 -9.40 10.57 2.67
CA ILE A 391 -9.76 9.66 3.75
C ILE A 391 -8.57 8.77 4.10
N SER A 392 -8.37 8.58 5.39
CA SER A 392 -7.51 7.53 5.91
C SER A 392 -8.28 6.70 6.93
N SER A 393 -8.05 5.40 6.96
CA SER A 393 -8.72 4.48 7.89
C SER A 393 -7.76 3.40 8.36
N THR A 394 -7.68 3.23 9.67
CA THR A 394 -7.03 2.09 10.33
C THR A 394 -8.10 1.21 10.95
N ALA A 395 -8.25 -0.02 10.46
CA ALA A 395 -9.43 -0.82 10.77
C ALA A 395 -9.16 -2.30 10.99
N LEU A 396 -10.10 -2.94 11.69
CA LEU A 396 -10.23 -4.39 11.80
C LEU A 396 -11.51 -4.84 11.08
N SER A 397 -11.40 -5.89 10.28
CA SER A 397 -12.50 -6.43 9.49
C SER A 397 -12.54 -7.94 9.55
N LEU A 398 -13.72 -8.51 9.59
CA LEU A 398 -13.94 -9.95 9.41
C LEU A 398 -14.32 -10.21 7.95
N GLY A 399 -13.88 -11.35 7.43
CA GLY A 399 -14.24 -11.75 6.09
C GLY A 399 -13.37 -12.83 5.50
N THR A 400 -13.43 -12.96 4.20
CA THR A 400 -12.80 -14.07 3.47
C THR A 400 -12.08 -13.57 2.23
N THR A 401 -11.01 -14.30 1.88
CA THR A 401 -10.35 -14.21 0.57
C THR A 401 -10.28 -15.62 -0.01
N ALA A 402 -10.70 -15.79 -1.25
CA ALA A 402 -10.80 -17.10 -1.87
C ALA A 402 -10.48 -17.07 -3.36
N GLN A 403 -10.21 -18.26 -3.90
CA GLN A 403 -10.15 -18.53 -5.32
C GLN A 403 -11.09 -19.67 -5.68
N TRP A 404 -11.82 -19.50 -6.77
CA TRP A 404 -12.73 -20.47 -7.34
C TRP A 404 -12.36 -20.74 -8.80
N TRP A 405 -12.08 -21.98 -9.14
CA TRP A 405 -11.97 -22.43 -10.51
C TRP A 405 -13.37 -22.74 -11.08
N LEU A 406 -13.87 -21.85 -11.93
CA LEU A 406 -15.18 -22.01 -12.58
C LEU A 406 -15.14 -23.04 -13.70
N SER A 407 -14.01 -23.11 -14.41
CA SER A 407 -13.72 -24.10 -15.44
C SER A 407 -12.22 -24.21 -15.66
N GLN A 408 -11.79 -25.06 -16.59
CA GLN A 408 -10.39 -25.09 -17.02
C GLN A 408 -10.04 -23.75 -17.68
N GLY A 409 -9.06 -23.03 -17.12
CA GLY A 409 -8.63 -21.73 -17.61
C GLY A 409 -9.50 -20.54 -17.18
N ILE A 410 -10.56 -20.71 -16.37
CA ILE A 410 -11.32 -19.60 -15.82
C ILE A 410 -11.31 -19.67 -14.29
N ALA A 411 -10.68 -18.69 -13.67
CA ALA A 411 -10.63 -18.55 -12.21
C ALA A 411 -11.26 -17.23 -11.75
N LEU A 412 -11.97 -17.28 -10.63
CA LEU A 412 -12.45 -16.11 -9.90
C LEU A 412 -11.73 -16.04 -8.56
N GLN A 413 -10.99 -14.97 -8.34
CA GLN A 413 -10.41 -14.64 -7.04
C GLN A 413 -11.18 -13.49 -6.41
N GLY A 414 -11.27 -13.45 -5.09
CA GLY A 414 -11.95 -12.33 -4.45
C GLY A 414 -11.79 -12.28 -2.95
N SER A 415 -12.09 -11.09 -2.41
CA SER A 415 -12.19 -10.83 -0.98
C SER A 415 -13.51 -10.14 -0.68
N ALA A 416 -14.14 -10.51 0.43
CA ALA A 416 -15.29 -9.81 0.99
C ALA A 416 -15.05 -9.60 2.49
N LEU A 417 -14.95 -8.34 2.90
CA LEU A 417 -14.60 -7.93 4.26
C LEU A 417 -15.59 -6.89 4.77
N ALA A 418 -15.94 -6.97 6.04
CA ALA A 418 -16.72 -5.95 6.74
C ALA A 418 -16.18 -5.75 8.16
N GLY A 419 -16.16 -4.52 8.63
CA GLY A 419 -15.60 -4.21 9.93
C GLY A 419 -15.76 -2.76 10.32
N ALA A 420 -14.92 -2.31 11.23
CA ALA A 420 -14.90 -0.92 11.67
C ALA A 420 -13.46 -0.46 11.93
N GLY A 421 -13.24 0.82 11.76
CA GLY A 421 -11.96 1.47 11.98
C GLY A 421 -12.09 2.83 12.62
N TYR A 422 -10.94 3.41 12.87
CA TYR A 422 -10.78 4.82 13.18
C TYR A 422 -10.32 5.53 11.90
N ALA A 423 -11.08 6.52 11.48
CA ALA A 423 -10.86 7.19 10.20
C ALA A 423 -10.75 8.71 10.38
N ALA A 424 -9.94 9.31 9.51
CA ALA A 424 -9.89 10.76 9.29
C ALA A 424 -10.47 11.06 7.91
N VAL A 425 -11.34 12.06 7.81
CA VAL A 425 -11.95 12.49 6.54
C VAL A 425 -11.87 14.00 6.40
N GLY A 426 -11.51 14.49 5.24
CA GLY A 426 -11.43 15.91 4.93
C GLY A 426 -11.73 16.25 3.48
N SER A 427 -11.97 17.52 3.22
CA SER A 427 -12.08 18.10 1.89
C SER A 427 -10.71 18.61 1.43
N ILE A 428 -10.44 18.56 0.13
CA ILE A 428 -9.32 19.26 -0.47
C ILE A 428 -9.85 20.62 -0.97
N ASN A 429 -9.89 21.59 -0.08
CA ASN A 429 -10.45 22.93 -0.38
C ASN A 429 -9.39 24.02 -0.49
N GLY A 430 -8.17 23.71 -0.88
CA GLY A 430 -7.16 24.73 -1.23
C GLY A 430 -6.62 25.65 -0.14
N THR A 431 -7.20 25.71 1.07
CA THR A 431 -6.89 26.70 2.09
C THR A 431 -6.40 26.17 3.42
N ALA A 432 -6.67 24.92 3.81
CA ALA A 432 -6.17 24.38 5.06
C ALA A 432 -6.01 22.87 5.01
N ASP A 433 -4.79 22.37 5.20
CA ASP A 433 -4.48 20.95 5.37
C ASP A 433 -5.12 20.36 6.66
N ASN A 434 -5.64 21.23 7.53
CA ASN A 434 -6.25 20.91 8.82
C ASN A 434 -7.78 20.78 8.75
N ASP A 435 -8.39 20.85 7.54
CA ASP A 435 -9.85 20.72 7.39
C ASP A 435 -10.24 19.24 7.26
N HIS A 436 -10.12 18.51 8.38
CA HIS A 436 -10.54 17.13 8.51
C HIS A 436 -11.09 16.84 9.91
N HIS A 437 -11.88 15.78 10.02
CA HIS A 437 -12.39 15.29 11.30
C HIS A 437 -12.13 13.78 11.43
N TYR A 438 -12.18 13.33 12.68
CA TYR A 438 -11.95 11.93 13.04
C TYR A 438 -13.27 11.27 13.44
N GLY A 439 -13.41 10.00 13.09
CA GLY A 439 -14.62 9.27 13.45
C GLY A 439 -14.43 7.75 13.49
N VAL A 440 -15.38 7.08 14.14
CA VAL A 440 -15.54 5.64 13.97
C VAL A 440 -16.16 5.39 12.60
N ALA A 441 -15.56 4.49 11.85
CA ALA A 441 -15.92 4.18 10.48
C ALA A 441 -16.25 2.69 10.30
N PRO A 442 -17.53 2.27 10.45
CA PRO A 442 -17.97 1.05 9.82
C PRO A 442 -17.57 1.04 8.34
N GLN A 443 -17.02 -0.07 7.86
CA GLN A 443 -16.51 -0.15 6.49
C GLN A 443 -16.69 -1.53 5.89
N ALA A 444 -16.75 -1.57 4.56
CA ALA A 444 -16.84 -2.80 3.80
C ALA A 444 -15.96 -2.74 2.55
N LEU A 445 -15.47 -3.90 2.12
CA LEU A 445 -14.71 -4.08 0.92
C LEU A 445 -15.14 -5.35 0.20
N VAL A 446 -15.34 -5.23 -1.12
CA VAL A 446 -15.47 -6.35 -2.04
C VAL A 446 -14.45 -6.16 -3.15
N ALA A 447 -13.58 -7.14 -3.35
CA ALA A 447 -12.62 -7.17 -4.44
C ALA A 447 -12.77 -8.47 -5.21
N LEU A 448 -12.84 -8.39 -6.54
CA LEU A 448 -13.00 -9.54 -7.43
C LEU A 448 -11.98 -9.43 -8.58
N ARG A 449 -11.42 -10.55 -8.97
CA ARG A 449 -10.59 -10.71 -10.16
C ARG A 449 -11.05 -11.93 -10.93
N LEU A 450 -11.64 -11.72 -12.10
CA LEU A 450 -11.97 -12.77 -13.04
C LEU A 450 -10.79 -12.94 -14.01
N ILE A 451 -10.25 -14.15 -14.05
CA ILE A 451 -9.10 -14.51 -14.89
C ILE A 451 -9.60 -15.40 -16.00
N LEU A 452 -9.38 -15.00 -17.25
CA LEU A 452 -9.82 -15.69 -18.47
C LEU A 452 -8.57 -16.18 -19.22
N GLY A 453 -8.24 -17.43 -18.98
CA GLY A 453 -7.03 -18.05 -19.49
C GLY A 453 -5.77 -17.31 -19.05
N ASP A 454 -4.85 -17.17 -19.97
CA ASP A 454 -3.59 -16.46 -19.78
C ASP A 454 -3.58 -15.04 -20.39
N ARG A 455 -4.72 -14.58 -20.96
CA ARG A 455 -4.80 -13.37 -21.79
C ARG A 455 -5.48 -12.20 -21.13
N VAL A 456 -6.51 -12.43 -20.32
CA VAL A 456 -7.35 -11.35 -19.80
C VAL A 456 -7.58 -11.51 -18.31
N SER A 457 -7.47 -10.40 -17.57
CA SER A 457 -8.06 -10.28 -16.23
C SER A 457 -9.04 -9.10 -16.19
N ILE A 458 -10.13 -9.30 -15.45
CA ILE A 458 -11.12 -8.27 -15.13
C ILE A 458 -11.10 -8.12 -13.63
N ASP A 459 -10.66 -6.97 -13.15
CA ASP A 459 -10.53 -6.66 -11.74
C ASP A 459 -11.59 -5.63 -11.34
N THR A 460 -12.23 -5.79 -10.20
CA THR A 460 -13.04 -4.75 -9.58
C THR A 460 -12.82 -4.73 -8.08
N THR A 461 -12.78 -3.55 -7.49
CA THR A 461 -12.69 -3.37 -6.04
C THR A 461 -13.60 -2.22 -5.63
N THR A 462 -14.56 -2.51 -4.76
CA THR A 462 -15.43 -1.50 -4.17
C THR A 462 -15.16 -1.41 -2.68
N ARG A 463 -15.04 -0.17 -2.18
CA ARG A 463 -14.92 0.17 -0.77
C ARG A 463 -16.04 1.11 -0.36
N ALA A 464 -16.53 0.93 0.85
CA ALA A 464 -17.48 1.81 1.49
C ALA A 464 -17.01 2.15 2.90
N TYR A 465 -17.07 3.43 3.27
CA TYR A 465 -16.75 3.94 4.60
C TYR A 465 -17.92 4.80 5.08
N PHE A 466 -18.35 4.58 6.32
CA PHE A 466 -19.44 5.31 6.97
C PHE A 466 -18.87 5.97 8.21
N VAL A 467 -18.31 7.18 8.06
CA VAL A 467 -17.58 7.86 9.11
C VAL A 467 -18.56 8.69 9.94
N SER A 468 -18.60 8.44 11.25
CA SER A 468 -19.36 9.23 12.20
C SER A 468 -18.41 9.88 13.18
N ASP A 469 -18.52 11.21 13.32
CA ASP A 469 -17.68 11.99 14.21
C ASP A 469 -17.76 11.51 15.67
N VAL A 470 -16.60 11.43 16.32
CA VAL A 470 -16.46 11.09 17.74
C VAL A 470 -16.07 12.30 18.59
N GLY A 471 -16.16 13.51 18.02
CA GLY A 471 -15.73 14.76 18.63
C GLY A 471 -14.27 15.09 18.31
N GLY A 472 -14.04 16.19 17.65
CA GLY A 472 -12.72 16.71 17.29
C GLY A 472 -12.52 18.14 17.77
N VAL A 473 -11.29 18.63 17.65
CA VAL A 473 -10.91 20.00 18.03
C VAL A 473 -11.62 21.03 17.14
N ASN A 474 -11.97 20.68 15.91
CA ASN A 474 -12.70 21.53 14.97
C ASN A 474 -14.20 21.15 14.93
N GLN A 475 -15.02 21.80 15.75
CA GLN A 475 -16.49 21.66 15.71
C GLN A 475 -17.08 22.02 14.33
N SER A 476 -16.38 22.82 13.52
CA SER A 476 -16.82 23.22 12.16
C SER A 476 -16.70 22.10 11.13
N ALA A 477 -15.79 21.17 11.31
CA ALA A 477 -15.62 20.01 10.43
C ALA A 477 -16.42 18.77 10.89
N SER A 478 -17.02 18.84 12.09
CA SER A 478 -17.79 17.76 12.72
C SER A 478 -19.00 17.36 11.88
N GLY A 479 -19.18 16.06 11.65
CA GLY A 479 -20.29 15.58 10.82
C GLY A 479 -20.28 14.08 10.53
N LYS A 480 -20.93 13.72 9.45
CA LYS A 480 -20.99 12.35 8.93
C LYS A 480 -20.56 12.33 7.47
N ASP A 481 -19.79 11.34 7.12
CA ASP A 481 -19.35 11.12 5.74
C ASP A 481 -19.62 9.68 5.30
N ASN A 482 -20.26 9.55 4.15
CA ASN A 482 -20.41 8.28 3.47
C ASN A 482 -19.54 8.33 2.20
N ILE A 483 -18.57 7.44 2.12
CA ILE A 483 -17.63 7.41 0.99
C ILE A 483 -17.73 6.06 0.30
N TYR A 484 -17.87 6.10 -1.02
CA TYR A 484 -17.88 4.96 -1.91
C TYR A 484 -16.78 5.13 -2.95
N ARG A 485 -15.97 4.10 -3.14
CA ARG A 485 -14.90 4.08 -4.15
C ARG A 485 -14.90 2.75 -4.88
N THR A 486 -15.04 2.81 -6.20
CA THR A 486 -15.01 1.64 -7.08
C THR A 486 -13.90 1.80 -8.10
N ASP A 487 -13.04 0.81 -8.20
CA ASP A 487 -11.92 0.69 -9.13
C ASP A 487 -12.19 -0.55 -10.01
N ALA A 488 -12.37 -0.37 -11.30
CA ALA A 488 -12.59 -1.44 -12.26
C ALA A 488 -11.54 -1.38 -13.37
N ALA A 489 -10.93 -2.52 -13.70
CA ALA A 489 -9.90 -2.59 -14.73
C ALA A 489 -10.06 -3.84 -15.58
N VAL A 490 -9.79 -3.70 -16.88
CA VAL A 490 -9.60 -4.82 -17.81
C VAL A 490 -8.15 -4.78 -18.27
N THR A 491 -7.43 -5.88 -18.05
CA THR A 491 -6.02 -6.03 -18.42
C THR A 491 -5.90 -7.10 -19.50
N TYR A 492 -5.33 -6.72 -20.63
CA TYR A 492 -5.04 -7.63 -21.74
C TYR A 492 -3.54 -7.84 -21.89
N ARG A 493 -3.09 -9.09 -21.79
CA ARG A 493 -1.68 -9.45 -21.98
C ARG A 493 -1.34 -9.49 -23.46
N ILE A 494 -0.37 -8.67 -23.86
CA ILE A 494 0.12 -8.60 -25.23
C ILE A 494 1.17 -9.71 -25.45
N HIS A 495 2.18 -9.78 -24.58
CA HIS A 495 3.29 -10.72 -24.70
C HIS A 495 3.96 -10.94 -23.34
N THR A 496 4.23 -12.18 -22.98
CA THR A 496 4.90 -12.61 -21.73
C THR A 496 4.34 -11.89 -20.49
N ARG A 497 5.07 -10.91 -19.97
CA ARG A 497 4.68 -10.09 -18.79
C ARG A 497 4.19 -8.70 -19.15
N HIS A 498 4.05 -8.39 -20.43
CA HIS A 498 3.65 -7.08 -20.94
C HIS A 498 2.16 -7.05 -21.26
N ALA A 499 1.44 -6.09 -20.71
CA ALA A 499 0.00 -5.96 -20.86
C ALA A 499 -0.39 -4.49 -21.05
N VAL A 500 -1.61 -4.27 -21.54
CA VAL A 500 -2.30 -2.99 -21.52
C VAL A 500 -3.52 -3.12 -20.62
N SER A 501 -3.75 -2.11 -19.78
CA SER A 501 -4.91 -2.05 -18.90
C SER A 501 -5.75 -0.81 -19.22
N LEU A 502 -7.06 -0.99 -19.29
CA LEU A 502 -8.05 0.08 -19.25
C LEU A 502 -8.67 0.07 -17.85
N ARG A 503 -8.67 1.22 -17.19
CA ARG A 503 -9.14 1.34 -15.79
C ARG A 503 -10.11 2.48 -15.66
N TYR A 504 -11.22 2.25 -14.97
CA TYR A 504 -12.17 3.26 -14.54
C TYR A 504 -12.22 3.31 -13.02
N LEU A 505 -12.03 4.49 -12.48
CA LEU A 505 -12.09 4.74 -11.04
C LEU A 505 -13.20 5.74 -10.77
N TYR A 506 -14.16 5.36 -9.94
CA TYR A 506 -15.24 6.22 -9.45
C TYR A 506 -15.12 6.41 -7.95
N SER A 507 -15.26 7.64 -7.49
CA SER A 507 -15.25 8.02 -6.08
C SER A 507 -16.41 8.96 -5.80
N ARG A 508 -17.12 8.73 -4.69
CA ARG A 508 -18.22 9.57 -4.20
C ARG A 508 -18.10 9.76 -2.70
N ARG A 509 -18.30 10.98 -2.27
CA ARG A 509 -18.40 11.38 -0.87
C ARG A 509 -19.70 12.15 -0.67
N ASP A 510 -20.55 11.68 0.22
CA ASP A 510 -21.72 12.38 0.74
C ASP A 510 -21.43 12.81 2.17
N SER A 511 -21.28 14.12 2.40
CA SER A 511 -20.97 14.70 3.72
C SER A 511 -22.15 15.47 4.25
N SER A 512 -22.38 15.40 5.57
CA SER A 512 -23.38 16.17 6.28
C SER A 512 -22.74 16.77 7.53
N SER A 513 -22.67 18.09 7.58
CA SER A 513 -22.05 18.85 8.68
C SER A 513 -22.96 19.97 9.13
N ALA A 514 -23.01 20.22 10.45
CA ALA A 514 -23.80 21.31 11.03
C ALA A 514 -23.33 22.70 10.54
N ALA A 515 -22.04 22.86 10.25
CA ALA A 515 -21.46 24.13 9.82
C ALA A 515 -21.59 24.37 8.30
N PHE A 516 -21.50 23.32 7.47
CA PHE A 516 -21.42 23.45 6.01
C PHE A 516 -22.62 22.85 5.27
N GLY A 517 -23.58 22.25 6.03
CA GLY A 517 -24.73 21.56 5.45
C GLY A 517 -24.38 20.25 4.74
N ASP A 518 -25.28 19.81 3.88
CA ASP A 518 -25.11 18.59 3.10
C ASP A 518 -24.36 18.89 1.80
N LYS A 519 -23.34 18.10 1.48
CA LYS A 519 -22.56 18.20 0.24
C LYS A 519 -22.33 16.83 -0.35
N THR A 520 -22.44 16.73 -1.67
CA THR A 520 -22.02 15.55 -2.44
C THR A 520 -20.86 15.93 -3.34
N GLN A 521 -19.83 15.10 -3.34
CA GLN A 521 -18.67 15.22 -4.23
C GLN A 521 -18.50 13.89 -4.97
N SER A 522 -18.43 13.90 -6.28
CA SER A 522 -18.14 12.72 -7.06
C SER A 522 -17.10 12.99 -8.14
N SER A 523 -16.30 11.98 -8.42
CA SER A 523 -15.33 12.03 -9.53
C SER A 523 -15.23 10.67 -10.20
N GLY A 524 -15.15 10.68 -11.53
CA GLY A 524 -14.86 9.51 -12.35
C GLY A 524 -13.62 9.77 -13.19
N THR A 525 -12.69 8.82 -13.23
CA THR A 525 -11.50 8.91 -14.09
C THR A 525 -11.37 7.65 -14.95
N LEU A 526 -11.05 7.83 -16.21
CA LEU A 526 -10.76 6.77 -17.17
C LEU A 526 -9.29 6.85 -17.56
N GLY A 527 -8.57 5.74 -17.41
CA GLY A 527 -7.13 5.68 -17.68
C GLY A 527 -6.73 4.50 -18.55
N ILE A 528 -5.66 4.69 -19.31
CA ILE A 528 -4.97 3.64 -20.08
C ILE A 528 -3.55 3.50 -19.55
N PHE A 529 -3.13 2.25 -19.35
CA PHE A 529 -1.87 1.93 -18.69
C PHE A 529 -1.12 0.85 -19.45
N TYR A 530 0.18 1.03 -19.58
CA TYR A 530 1.09 -0.09 -19.74
C TYR A 530 1.23 -0.79 -18.40
N THR A 531 1.09 -2.12 -18.39
CA THR A 531 1.15 -2.94 -17.17
C THR A 531 2.19 -4.05 -17.32
N TYR A 532 3.13 -4.09 -16.36
CA TYR A 532 4.08 -5.19 -16.23
C TYR A 532 3.57 -6.17 -15.17
N LEU A 533 3.43 -7.44 -15.55
CA LEU A 533 2.85 -8.51 -14.74
C LEU A 533 3.95 -9.30 -14.03
N GLY A 534 3.76 -9.61 -12.75
CA GLY A 534 4.68 -10.42 -11.95
C GLY A 534 4.69 -11.91 -12.34
N GLY A 535 3.65 -12.41 -12.99
CA GLY A 535 3.48 -13.78 -13.45
C GLY A 535 2.71 -13.87 -14.76
N SER A 536 2.64 -15.09 -15.32
CA SER A 536 1.95 -15.37 -16.58
C SER A 536 0.47 -15.74 -16.40
N ASP A 537 -0.02 -15.90 -15.19
CA ASP A 537 -1.30 -16.49 -14.83
C ASP A 537 -2.26 -15.50 -14.13
N PHE A 538 -1.92 -14.20 -14.13
CA PHE A 538 -2.63 -13.15 -13.40
C PHE A 538 -2.83 -13.45 -11.89
N GLY A 539 -1.96 -14.30 -11.33
CA GLY A 539 -2.02 -14.71 -9.93
C GLY A 539 -2.97 -15.88 -9.66
N ALA A 540 -3.47 -16.55 -10.69
CA ALA A 540 -4.21 -17.79 -10.48
C ALA A 540 -3.29 -18.89 -9.92
N VAL A 541 -3.71 -19.50 -8.81
CA VAL A 541 -3.01 -20.62 -8.20
C VAL A 541 -3.65 -21.90 -8.69
N ASP A 542 -2.89 -22.75 -9.35
CA ASP A 542 -3.38 -24.05 -9.84
C ASP A 542 -3.08 -25.14 -8.81
N TRP A 543 -4.13 -25.79 -8.31
CA TRP A 543 -4.04 -26.94 -7.38
C TRP A 543 -4.80 -28.16 -7.89
N ARG A 544 -5.33 -28.09 -9.12
CA ARG A 544 -6.10 -29.19 -9.71
C ARG A 544 -5.13 -30.28 -10.20
N GLU A 545 -5.48 -31.51 -9.88
CA GLU A 545 -4.82 -32.71 -10.41
C GLU A 545 -5.31 -33.04 -11.83
#